data_3e4b515c314dbf8dfc7796f499402f94
#
_entry.id   3e4b515c314dbf8dfc7796f499402f94
#
_cell.length_a   1.000
_cell.length_b   1.000
_cell.length_c   1.000
_cell.angle_alpha   90.00
_cell.angle_beta   90.00
_cell.angle_gamma   90.00
#
_symmetry.space_group_name_H-M   'P 1'
#
loop_
_entity.id
_entity.type
_entity.pdbx_description
1 polymer ?
#
loop_
_entity_poly.entity_id
_entity_poly.type
_entity_poly.pdbx_seq_one_letter_code
_entity_poly.pdbx_strand_id
1 'polypeptide(L)'
;TGIELPRDACTFMGVWRDIRQETYRKFEAFSSGQKELSGRICFPIRDRTGKIVAIQARTQTTQIPKYYNAPVGAKMPLFPTVSTIQNSVILVEGIFDVLNLHDKGLTNAVCCFGVKNFTDEKIEMLSVQGVTSIDIFLDNDEAGQNGAAKIKEQCEKFGLNTRNIAFGDKYLDAGALNQSQVDNLRRKLYA
;
A
#
# COMPACT_ATOMS: atom_id res chain seq x y z
N THR A 1 -4.31 13.59 -17.29
CA THR A 1 -4.06 14.91 -16.64
C THR A 1 -3.89 14.68 -15.16
N GLY A 2 -2.77 15.16 -14.59
CA GLY A 2 -2.53 15.10 -13.14
C GLY A 2 -3.50 16.02 -12.37
N ILE A 3 -3.57 15.83 -11.04
CA ILE A 3 -4.28 16.72 -10.13
C ILE A 3 -3.26 17.48 -9.27
N GLU A 4 -3.66 18.60 -8.72
CA GLU A 4 -2.85 19.39 -7.81
C GLU A 4 -3.23 19.08 -6.35
N LEU A 5 -2.27 19.27 -5.45
CA LEU A 5 -2.58 19.25 -4.02
C LEU A 5 -3.48 20.45 -3.64
N PRO A 6 -4.31 20.29 -2.61
CA PRO A 6 -5.02 21.41 -2.04
C PRO A 6 -4.09 22.59 -1.72
N ARG A 7 -4.54 23.83 -1.97
CA ARG A 7 -3.74 25.04 -1.67
C ARG A 7 -3.39 25.18 -0.19
N ASP A 8 -4.20 24.62 0.69
CA ASP A 8 -4.02 24.60 2.15
C ASP A 8 -3.35 23.31 2.65
N ALA A 9 -2.81 22.48 1.74
CA ALA A 9 -2.11 21.26 2.12
C ALA A 9 -0.88 21.60 2.97
N CYS A 10 -0.80 21.01 4.15
CA CYS A 10 0.35 21.12 5.04
C CYS A 10 0.82 19.73 5.48
N THR A 11 2.13 19.57 5.65
CA THR A 11 2.75 18.31 6.06
C THR A 11 2.05 17.76 7.29
N PHE A 12 1.68 16.48 7.26
CA PHE A 12 1.12 15.80 8.42
C PHE A 12 2.18 15.69 9.52
N MET A 13 1.91 16.27 10.69
CA MET A 13 2.84 16.32 11.83
C MET A 13 2.40 15.44 13.00
N GLY A 14 1.32 14.67 12.84
CA GLY A 14 0.82 13.78 13.87
C GLY A 14 1.54 12.43 13.91
N VAL A 15 1.24 11.67 14.96
CA VAL A 15 1.63 10.25 15.10
C VAL A 15 0.36 9.41 15.14
N TRP A 16 0.32 8.34 14.39
CA TRP A 16 -0.79 7.42 14.37
C TRP A 16 -0.33 6.00 14.03
N ARG A 17 -0.94 4.98 14.66
CA ARG A 17 -0.63 3.56 14.43
C ARG A 17 0.84 3.17 14.68
N ASP A 18 1.50 3.82 15.63
CA ASP A 18 2.91 3.53 15.96
C ASP A 18 3.85 3.58 14.74
N ILE A 19 3.56 4.51 13.82
CA ILE A 19 4.37 4.79 12.63
C ILE A 19 5.12 6.11 12.87
N ARG A 20 6.43 6.10 12.64
CA ARG A 20 7.30 7.26 12.87
C ARG A 20 6.98 8.40 11.90
N GLN A 21 7.24 9.62 12.36
CA GLN A 21 7.00 10.84 11.57
C GLN A 21 7.79 10.83 10.25
N GLU A 22 9.01 10.29 10.25
CA GLU A 22 9.85 10.16 9.05
C GLU A 22 9.17 9.35 7.97
N THR A 23 8.44 8.31 8.34
CA THR A 23 7.69 7.48 7.40
C THR A 23 6.54 8.24 6.79
N TYR A 24 5.78 9.00 7.58
CA TYR A 24 4.76 9.89 7.03
C TYR A 24 5.34 10.92 6.05
N ARG A 25 6.48 11.54 6.39
CA ARG A 25 7.16 12.48 5.50
C ARG A 25 7.67 11.80 4.22
N LYS A 26 8.25 10.61 4.32
CA LYS A 26 8.70 9.82 3.16
C LYS A 26 7.59 9.61 2.15
N PHE A 27 6.37 9.39 2.62
CA PHE A 27 5.19 9.19 1.78
C PHE A 27 4.37 10.45 1.53
N GLU A 28 4.96 11.62 1.79
CA GLU A 28 4.36 12.94 1.55
C GLU A 28 2.98 13.11 2.23
N ALA A 29 2.77 12.49 3.39
CA ALA A 29 1.53 12.61 4.12
C ALA A 29 1.22 14.07 4.47
N PHE A 30 -0.02 14.49 4.26
CA PHE A 30 -0.45 15.86 4.50
C PHE A 30 -1.84 15.92 5.13
N SER A 31 -2.19 17.11 5.64
CA SER A 31 -3.51 17.47 6.13
C SER A 31 -4.07 18.62 5.29
N SER A 32 -5.38 18.72 5.19
CA SER A 32 -6.07 19.84 4.53
C SER A 32 -7.37 20.14 5.26
N GLY A 33 -7.77 21.42 5.30
CA GLY A 33 -9.06 21.86 5.83
C GLY A 33 -10.22 21.73 4.84
N GLN A 34 -9.98 21.29 3.60
CA GLN A 34 -11.05 21.05 2.64
C GLN A 34 -12.03 20.01 3.18
N LYS A 35 -13.33 20.25 2.97
CA LYS A 35 -14.43 19.50 3.59
C LYS A 35 -14.25 17.98 3.57
N GLU A 36 -13.92 17.43 2.42
CA GLU A 36 -13.79 15.97 2.22
C GLU A 36 -12.48 15.41 2.80
N LEU A 37 -11.45 16.24 2.97
CA LEU A 37 -10.11 15.88 3.45
C LEU A 37 -9.91 16.23 4.93
N SER A 38 -10.75 17.09 5.48
CA SER A 38 -10.64 17.56 6.85
C SER A 38 -10.72 16.43 7.88
N GLY A 39 -9.83 16.44 8.87
CA GLY A 39 -9.76 15.41 9.90
C GLY A 39 -9.18 14.06 9.38
N ARG A 40 -8.53 14.06 8.24
CA ARG A 40 -7.94 12.88 7.61
C ARG A 40 -6.44 13.03 7.42
N ILE A 41 -5.74 11.92 7.41
CA ILE A 41 -4.38 11.83 6.89
C ILE A 41 -4.50 11.56 5.39
N CYS A 42 -3.91 12.44 4.58
CA CYS A 42 -3.98 12.42 3.13
C CYS A 42 -2.64 12.02 2.53
N PHE A 43 -2.68 11.26 1.44
CA PHE A 43 -1.50 10.82 0.71
C PHE A 43 -1.68 11.12 -0.78
N PRO A 44 -0.70 11.77 -1.43
CA PRO A 44 -0.70 11.91 -2.87
C PRO A 44 -0.37 10.57 -3.51
N ILE A 45 -1.20 10.13 -4.43
CA ILE A 45 -0.98 8.92 -5.20
C ILE A 45 -0.45 9.31 -6.56
N ARG A 46 0.78 8.86 -6.86
CA ARG A 46 1.49 9.23 -8.08
C ARG A 46 1.51 8.08 -9.08
N ASP A 47 1.43 8.43 -10.35
CA ASP A 47 1.70 7.51 -11.44
C ASP A 47 3.22 7.34 -11.67
N ARG A 48 3.59 6.53 -12.66
CA ARG A 48 5.00 6.28 -13.01
C ARG A 48 5.75 7.51 -13.53
N THR A 49 5.05 8.56 -13.93
CA THR A 49 5.65 9.83 -14.38
C THR A 49 5.87 10.80 -13.22
N GLY A 50 5.49 10.40 -12.00
CA GLY A 50 5.54 11.23 -10.80
C GLY A 50 4.35 12.19 -10.66
N LYS A 51 3.39 12.19 -11.58
CA LYS A 51 2.20 13.03 -11.49
C LYS A 51 1.24 12.49 -10.44
N ILE A 52 0.66 13.39 -9.64
CA ILE A 52 -0.41 13.03 -8.71
C ILE A 52 -1.67 12.73 -9.53
N VAL A 53 -2.18 11.51 -9.43
CA VAL A 53 -3.40 11.05 -10.13
C VAL A 53 -4.57 10.86 -9.19
N ALA A 54 -4.30 10.74 -7.89
CA ALA A 54 -5.31 10.69 -6.85
C ALA A 54 -4.76 11.18 -5.51
N ILE A 55 -5.66 11.50 -4.60
CA ILE A 55 -5.38 11.65 -3.18
C ILE A 55 -6.18 10.58 -2.45
N GLN A 56 -5.54 9.76 -1.63
CA GLN A 56 -6.25 8.91 -0.69
C GLN A 56 -6.19 9.52 0.70
N ALA A 57 -7.35 9.67 1.33
CA ALA A 57 -7.50 10.27 2.65
C ALA A 57 -8.14 9.27 3.62
N ARG A 58 -7.51 9.06 4.78
CA ARG A 58 -7.95 8.13 5.82
C ARG A 58 -8.34 8.89 7.08
N THR A 59 -9.54 8.69 7.56
CA THR A 59 -9.94 9.28 8.84
C THR A 59 -9.22 8.62 10.01
N GLN A 60 -8.87 9.43 11.00
CA GLN A 60 -8.35 8.96 12.29
C GLN A 60 -9.47 8.73 13.32
N THR A 61 -10.70 9.04 12.95
CA THR A 61 -11.88 8.98 13.82
C THR A 61 -12.93 8.01 13.26
N THR A 62 -14.15 8.10 13.76
CA THR A 62 -15.32 7.32 13.28
C THR A 62 -15.99 7.92 12.05
N GLN A 63 -15.43 8.97 11.44
CA GLN A 63 -15.98 9.62 10.25
C GLN A 63 -16.17 8.62 9.10
N ILE A 64 -17.30 8.71 8.41
CA ILE A 64 -17.65 7.88 7.24
C ILE A 64 -17.57 8.75 5.97
N PRO A 65 -17.04 8.24 4.85
CA PRO A 65 -16.41 6.93 4.70
C PRO A 65 -15.04 6.85 5.38
N LYS A 66 -14.62 5.67 5.79
CA LYS A 66 -13.31 5.41 6.40
C LYS A 66 -12.16 5.87 5.52
N TYR A 67 -12.23 5.59 4.23
CA TYR A 67 -11.32 6.08 3.18
C TYR A 67 -12.09 6.96 2.21
N TYR A 68 -11.46 8.02 1.76
CA TYR A 68 -11.95 8.89 0.69
C TYR A 68 -10.87 9.04 -0.37
N ASN A 69 -11.26 8.89 -1.64
CA ASN A 69 -10.36 9.07 -2.78
C ASN A 69 -10.82 10.27 -3.61
N ALA A 70 -9.91 11.17 -3.92
CA ALA A 70 -10.14 12.30 -4.80
C ALA A 70 -9.24 12.20 -6.04
N PRO A 71 -9.80 12.26 -7.27
CA PRO A 71 -11.24 12.27 -7.55
C PRO A 71 -11.89 10.92 -7.23
N VAL A 72 -13.20 10.96 -6.99
CA VAL A 72 -13.99 9.74 -6.79
C VAL A 72 -13.90 8.88 -8.06
N GLY A 73 -13.67 7.57 -7.89
CA GLY A 73 -13.51 6.63 -9.01
C GLY A 73 -12.14 6.70 -9.71
N ALA A 74 -11.16 7.40 -9.13
CA ALA A 74 -9.80 7.41 -9.66
C ALA A 74 -9.24 5.99 -9.81
N LYS A 75 -8.59 5.72 -10.96
CA LYS A 75 -7.78 4.50 -11.13
C LYS A 75 -6.54 4.61 -10.24
N MET A 76 -6.48 3.77 -9.22
CA MET A 76 -5.37 3.76 -8.27
C MET A 76 -4.20 2.96 -8.85
N PRO A 77 -3.00 3.55 -9.07
CA PRO A 77 -1.79 2.79 -9.37
C PRO A 77 -1.35 1.96 -8.15
N LEU A 78 -0.25 1.20 -8.26
CA LEU A 78 0.42 0.65 -7.09
C LEU A 78 1.01 1.80 -6.25
N PHE A 79 1.01 1.64 -4.93
CA PHE A 79 1.60 2.61 -4.01
C PHE A 79 2.56 1.92 -3.02
N PRO A 80 3.76 2.46 -2.81
CA PRO A 80 4.36 3.51 -3.63
C PRO A 80 4.57 3.05 -5.07
N THR A 81 4.74 4.00 -5.99
CA THR A 81 5.11 3.65 -7.35
C THR A 81 6.46 2.94 -7.34
N VAL A 82 6.50 1.73 -7.89
CA VAL A 82 7.75 0.97 -7.99
C VAL A 82 8.65 1.65 -9.04
N SER A 83 9.71 2.29 -8.58
CA SER A 83 10.63 3.06 -9.42
C SER A 83 12.02 2.44 -9.50
N THR A 84 12.33 1.48 -8.65
CA THR A 84 13.63 0.80 -8.59
C THR A 84 13.48 -0.67 -8.93
N ILE A 85 14.46 -1.23 -9.62
CA ILE A 85 14.53 -2.66 -9.92
C ILE A 85 14.62 -3.42 -8.61
N GLN A 86 13.59 -4.21 -8.33
CA GLN A 86 13.54 -5.12 -7.18
C GLN A 86 13.13 -6.50 -7.70
N ASN A 87 13.81 -7.53 -7.24
CA ASN A 87 13.48 -8.90 -7.63
C ASN A 87 12.14 -9.37 -7.04
N SER A 88 11.72 -8.80 -5.92
CA SER A 88 10.46 -9.15 -5.25
C SER A 88 9.73 -7.95 -4.69
N VAL A 89 8.41 -8.03 -4.62
CA VAL A 89 7.56 -7.08 -3.89
C VAL A 89 6.68 -7.82 -2.90
N ILE A 90 6.37 -7.16 -1.77
CA ILE A 90 5.36 -7.60 -0.82
C ILE A 90 4.07 -6.85 -1.16
N LEU A 91 3.07 -7.57 -1.65
CA LEU A 91 1.79 -7.00 -2.01
C LEU A 91 0.84 -7.01 -0.82
N VAL A 92 0.37 -5.84 -0.42
CA VAL A 92 -0.61 -5.64 0.66
C VAL A 92 -1.85 -4.91 0.15
N GLU A 93 -2.92 -4.84 0.97
CA GLU A 93 -4.17 -4.23 0.53
C GLU A 93 -4.17 -2.71 0.62
N GLY A 94 -3.66 -2.16 1.71
CA GLY A 94 -3.85 -0.77 2.08
C GLY A 94 -2.56 0.02 2.28
N ILE A 95 -2.72 1.35 2.25
CA ILE A 95 -1.58 2.27 2.38
C ILE A 95 -0.92 2.18 3.76
N PHE A 96 -1.69 1.94 4.84
CA PHE A 96 -1.13 1.84 6.19
C PHE A 96 -0.36 0.54 6.43
N ASP A 97 -0.67 -0.51 5.68
CA ASP A 97 0.13 -1.74 5.66
C ASP A 97 1.51 -1.47 5.06
N VAL A 98 1.54 -0.74 3.94
CA VAL A 98 2.79 -0.27 3.33
C VAL A 98 3.57 0.59 4.32
N LEU A 99 2.95 1.60 4.92
CA LEU A 99 3.63 2.48 5.85
C LEU A 99 4.24 1.70 7.01
N ASN A 100 3.48 0.78 7.62
CA ASN A 100 3.95 -0.03 8.74
C ASN A 100 5.15 -0.90 8.36
N LEU A 101 5.08 -1.59 7.21
CA LEU A 101 6.18 -2.43 6.74
C LEU A 101 7.43 -1.60 6.41
N HIS A 102 7.26 -0.47 5.71
CA HIS A 102 8.36 0.45 5.39
C HIS A 102 8.99 1.04 6.66
N ASP A 103 8.17 1.44 7.63
CA ASP A 103 8.64 1.97 8.91
C ASP A 103 9.55 1.00 9.65
N LYS A 104 9.23 -0.30 9.55
CA LYS A 104 9.96 -1.39 10.19
C LYS A 104 10.99 -2.06 9.27
N GLY A 105 11.25 -1.47 8.08
CA GLY A 105 12.38 -1.80 7.22
C GLY A 105 12.11 -2.83 6.11
N LEU A 106 10.87 -3.20 5.83
CA LEU A 106 10.49 -3.94 4.62
C LEU A 106 10.06 -2.95 3.53
N THR A 107 11.05 -2.39 2.82
CA THR A 107 10.85 -1.26 1.91
C THR A 107 10.39 -1.63 0.49
N ASN A 108 10.22 -2.92 0.22
CA ASN A 108 9.64 -3.43 -1.03
C ASN A 108 8.14 -3.74 -0.93
N ALA A 109 7.48 -3.29 0.14
CA ALA A 109 6.03 -3.40 0.26
C ALA A 109 5.31 -2.39 -0.64
N VAL A 110 4.28 -2.86 -1.34
CA VAL A 110 3.41 -2.05 -2.19
C VAL A 110 1.95 -2.42 -1.94
N CYS A 111 1.03 -1.48 -2.04
CA CYS A 111 -0.40 -1.79 -1.96
C CYS A 111 -1.11 -1.59 -3.31
N CYS A 112 -2.17 -2.36 -3.50
CA CYS A 112 -3.02 -2.30 -4.67
C CYS A 112 -4.36 -1.59 -4.42
N PHE A 113 -4.63 -1.12 -3.21
CA PHE A 113 -5.91 -0.51 -2.81
C PHE A 113 -7.11 -1.45 -3.00
N GLY A 114 -6.94 -2.70 -2.60
CA GLY A 114 -7.89 -3.78 -2.71
C GLY A 114 -7.64 -4.71 -3.91
N VAL A 115 -7.95 -5.99 -3.71
CA VAL A 115 -7.66 -7.09 -4.65
C VAL A 115 -8.16 -6.82 -6.06
N LYS A 116 -9.38 -6.27 -6.21
CA LYS A 116 -9.97 -5.99 -7.53
C LYS A 116 -9.19 -4.97 -8.35
N ASN A 117 -8.37 -4.16 -7.70
CA ASN A 117 -7.56 -3.15 -8.35
C ASN A 117 -6.17 -3.67 -8.76
N PHE A 118 -5.81 -4.91 -8.39
CA PHE A 118 -4.60 -5.57 -8.84
C PHE A 118 -4.88 -6.28 -10.18
N THR A 119 -4.62 -5.56 -11.27
CA THR A 119 -4.95 -5.97 -12.65
C THR A 119 -3.76 -6.57 -13.37
N ASP A 120 -4.01 -7.30 -14.45
CA ASP A 120 -2.97 -7.88 -15.31
C ASP A 120 -1.98 -6.80 -15.81
N GLU A 121 -2.46 -5.59 -16.12
CA GLU A 121 -1.64 -4.44 -16.49
C GLU A 121 -0.60 -4.07 -15.41
N LYS A 122 -0.98 -4.17 -14.13
CA LYS A 122 -0.05 -3.91 -13.01
C LYS A 122 0.96 -5.05 -12.84
N ILE A 123 0.54 -6.28 -13.06
CA ILE A 123 1.42 -7.46 -13.01
C ILE A 123 2.46 -7.36 -14.13
N GLU A 124 2.03 -7.08 -15.35
CA GLU A 124 2.91 -6.86 -16.50
C GLU A 124 3.91 -5.73 -16.24
N MET A 125 3.43 -4.61 -15.67
CA MET A 125 4.28 -3.50 -15.28
C MET A 125 5.38 -3.92 -14.28
N LEU A 126 5.03 -4.70 -13.25
CA LEU A 126 6.00 -5.21 -12.28
C LEU A 126 7.02 -6.15 -12.94
N SER A 127 6.56 -7.04 -13.82
CA SER A 127 7.43 -7.95 -14.57
C SER A 127 8.43 -7.19 -15.45
N VAL A 128 7.99 -6.17 -16.19
CA VAL A 128 8.85 -5.31 -17.00
C VAL A 128 9.88 -4.55 -16.14
N GLN A 129 9.57 -4.26 -14.88
CA GLN A 129 10.48 -3.64 -13.92
C GLN A 129 11.44 -4.64 -13.25
N GLY A 130 11.46 -5.89 -13.67
CA GLY A 130 12.36 -6.92 -13.17
C GLY A 130 11.87 -7.67 -11.95
N VAL A 131 10.63 -7.48 -11.52
CA VAL A 131 10.03 -8.28 -10.45
C VAL A 131 9.82 -9.72 -10.96
N THR A 132 10.35 -10.67 -10.22
CA THR A 132 10.25 -12.10 -10.52
C THR A 132 9.39 -12.86 -9.51
N SER A 133 9.12 -12.25 -8.36
CA SER A 133 8.30 -12.84 -7.31
C SER A 133 7.44 -11.82 -6.57
N ILE A 134 6.26 -12.25 -6.15
CA ILE A 134 5.32 -11.46 -5.36
C ILE A 134 4.97 -12.22 -4.09
N ASP A 135 5.31 -11.62 -2.96
CA ASP A 135 4.91 -12.09 -1.64
C ASP A 135 3.54 -11.49 -1.30
N ILE A 136 2.49 -12.29 -1.34
CA ILE A 136 1.11 -11.85 -1.16
C ILE A 136 0.81 -11.81 0.34
N PHE A 137 0.53 -10.64 0.88
CA PHE A 137 0.22 -10.43 2.29
C PHE A 137 -1.07 -9.62 2.43
N LEU A 138 -2.19 -10.28 2.23
CA LEU A 138 -3.53 -9.70 2.39
C LEU A 138 -4.08 -9.97 3.79
N ASP A 139 -5.22 -9.36 4.09
CA ASP A 139 -5.91 -9.57 5.36
C ASP A 139 -6.22 -11.06 5.57
N ASN A 140 -6.06 -11.55 6.80
CA ASN A 140 -6.22 -12.97 7.12
C ASN A 140 -7.69 -13.33 7.38
N ASP A 141 -8.56 -12.92 6.48
CA ASP A 141 -9.97 -13.27 6.44
C ASP A 141 -10.31 -14.05 5.15
N GLU A 142 -11.54 -14.49 5.03
CA GLU A 142 -12.00 -15.26 3.85
C GLU A 142 -11.84 -14.45 2.54
N ALA A 143 -12.10 -13.15 2.58
CA ALA A 143 -11.98 -12.28 1.41
C ALA A 143 -10.52 -12.14 0.97
N GLY A 144 -9.59 -11.94 1.91
CA GLY A 144 -8.16 -11.88 1.65
C GLY A 144 -7.59 -13.19 1.13
N GLN A 145 -8.01 -14.34 1.71
CA GLN A 145 -7.59 -15.66 1.23
C GLN A 145 -8.06 -15.93 -0.20
N ASN A 146 -9.32 -15.64 -0.51
CA ASN A 146 -9.86 -15.76 -1.87
C ASN A 146 -9.16 -14.77 -2.83
N GLY A 147 -8.83 -13.59 -2.35
CA GLY A 147 -8.06 -12.58 -3.08
C GLY A 147 -6.66 -13.08 -3.41
N ALA A 148 -5.97 -13.65 -2.43
CA ALA A 148 -4.62 -14.18 -2.61
C ALA A 148 -4.57 -15.32 -3.65
N ALA A 149 -5.57 -16.21 -3.63
CA ALA A 149 -5.67 -17.28 -4.63
C ALA A 149 -5.83 -16.72 -6.05
N LYS A 150 -6.67 -15.70 -6.24
CA LYS A 150 -6.84 -15.02 -7.55
C LYS A 150 -5.57 -14.33 -8.01
N ILE A 151 -4.92 -13.59 -7.13
CA ILE A 151 -3.65 -12.91 -7.44
C ILE A 151 -2.59 -13.92 -7.85
N LYS A 152 -2.48 -15.04 -7.13
CA LYS A 152 -1.58 -16.12 -7.48
C LYS A 152 -1.82 -16.62 -8.90
N GLU A 153 -3.06 -16.99 -9.23
CA GLU A 153 -3.43 -17.45 -10.57
C GLU A 153 -3.10 -16.41 -11.66
N GLN A 154 -3.37 -15.13 -11.39
CA GLN A 154 -3.03 -14.06 -12.31
C GLN A 154 -1.51 -13.95 -12.52
N CYS A 155 -0.72 -13.94 -11.44
CA CYS A 155 0.74 -13.84 -11.51
C CYS A 155 1.38 -15.01 -12.26
N GLU A 156 0.88 -16.23 -12.07
CA GLU A 156 1.36 -17.43 -12.77
C GLU A 156 1.23 -17.30 -14.31
N LYS A 157 0.18 -16.63 -14.81
CA LYS A 157 0.00 -16.34 -16.25
C LYS A 157 1.11 -15.47 -16.82
N PHE A 158 1.74 -14.64 -15.98
CA PHE A 158 2.85 -13.76 -16.34
C PHE A 158 4.23 -14.35 -15.97
N GLY A 159 4.27 -15.61 -15.53
CA GLY A 159 5.51 -16.26 -15.14
C GLY A 159 6.13 -15.76 -13.84
N LEU A 160 5.37 -15.05 -13.00
CA LEU A 160 5.83 -14.57 -11.70
C LEU A 160 5.63 -15.64 -10.63
N ASN A 161 6.65 -15.84 -9.81
CA ASN A 161 6.54 -16.67 -8.62
C ASN A 161 5.69 -15.95 -7.56
N THR A 162 4.94 -16.74 -6.80
CA THR A 162 4.15 -16.18 -5.70
C THR A 162 4.34 -16.98 -4.42
N ARG A 163 4.34 -16.27 -3.30
CA ARG A 163 4.32 -16.86 -1.97
C ARG A 163 3.24 -16.16 -1.16
N ASN A 164 2.33 -16.91 -0.55
CA ASN A 164 1.34 -16.36 0.36
C ASN A 164 1.93 -16.26 1.77
N ILE A 165 1.91 -15.07 2.34
CA ILE A 165 2.33 -14.81 3.72
C ILE A 165 1.10 -14.99 4.61
N ALA A 166 1.15 -15.97 5.50
CA ALA A 166 0.15 -16.18 6.54
C ALA A 166 0.81 -16.14 7.92
N PHE A 167 0.23 -15.38 8.83
CA PHE A 167 0.52 -15.50 10.25
C PHE A 167 -0.52 -16.40 10.90
N GLY A 168 -0.07 -17.22 11.86
CA GLY A 168 -0.95 -18.13 12.59
C GLY A 168 -2.03 -17.44 13.42
N ASP A 169 -1.89 -16.14 13.66
CA ASP A 169 -2.87 -15.31 14.35
C ASP A 169 -3.84 -14.69 13.32
N LYS A 170 -5.10 -15.06 13.44
CA LYS A 170 -6.19 -14.64 12.54
C LYS A 170 -6.39 -13.11 12.48
N TYR A 171 -5.91 -12.39 13.47
CA TYR A 171 -6.17 -10.94 13.61
C TYR A 171 -5.00 -10.06 13.18
N LEU A 172 -3.88 -10.65 12.77
CA LEU A 172 -2.70 -9.89 12.37
C LEU A 172 -2.75 -9.59 10.86
N ASP A 173 -2.95 -8.32 10.54
CA ASP A 173 -2.70 -7.73 9.22
C ASP A 173 -1.29 -7.13 9.15
N ALA A 174 -0.84 -6.80 7.95
CA ALA A 174 0.48 -6.20 7.75
C ALA A 174 0.64 -4.85 8.49
N GLY A 175 -0.46 -4.12 8.65
CA GLY A 175 -0.51 -2.82 9.33
C GLY A 175 -0.44 -2.91 10.86
N ALA A 176 -0.63 -4.11 11.43
CA ALA A 176 -0.61 -4.36 12.88
C ALA A 176 0.69 -5.01 13.38
N LEU A 177 1.61 -5.42 12.48
CA LEU A 177 2.86 -6.06 12.88
C LEU A 177 3.76 -5.13 13.67
N ASN A 178 4.31 -5.64 14.78
CA ASN A 178 5.37 -4.97 15.52
C ASN A 178 6.76 -5.24 14.91
N GLN A 179 7.81 -4.57 15.41
CA GLN A 179 9.18 -4.69 14.89
C GLN A 179 9.69 -6.14 14.89
N SER A 180 9.51 -6.87 15.98
CA SER A 180 9.97 -8.27 16.11
C SER A 180 9.30 -9.20 15.10
N GLN A 181 8.00 -8.98 14.85
CA GLN A 181 7.25 -9.75 13.86
C GLN A 181 7.72 -9.45 12.43
N VAL A 182 8.00 -8.18 12.12
CA VAL A 182 8.57 -7.78 10.83
C VAL A 182 9.98 -8.33 10.63
N ASP A 183 10.82 -8.34 11.68
CA ASP A 183 12.17 -8.93 11.62
C ASP A 183 12.12 -10.44 11.38
N ASN A 184 11.16 -11.13 12.01
CA ASN A 184 10.91 -12.54 11.75
C ASN A 184 10.44 -12.78 10.31
N LEU A 185 9.53 -11.95 9.81
CA LEU A 185 9.07 -12.01 8.44
C LEU A 185 10.24 -11.83 7.46
N ARG A 186 11.07 -10.80 7.68
CA ARG A 186 12.25 -10.55 6.85
C ARG A 186 13.18 -11.75 6.77
N ARG A 187 13.46 -12.39 7.90
CA ARG A 187 14.28 -13.61 7.93
C ARG A 187 13.66 -14.75 7.13
N LYS A 188 12.36 -14.93 7.20
CA LYS A 188 11.65 -15.98 6.43
C LYS A 188 11.62 -15.71 4.93
N LEU A 189 11.59 -14.44 4.53
CA LEU A 189 11.48 -14.05 3.13
C LEU A 189 12.83 -14.04 2.41
N TYR A 190 13.91 -13.67 3.12
CA TYR A 190 15.20 -13.30 2.52
C TYR A 190 16.40 -14.01 3.16
N ALA A 191 16.18 -15.06 3.95
CA ALA A 191 17.26 -15.91 4.51
C ALA A 191 17.79 -16.90 3.48
#